data_1fdb7b63b18a62082e7fc821986145b2
#
_entry.id   1fdb7b63b18a62082e7fc821986145b2
#
_cell.length_a   1.000
_cell.length_b   1.000
_cell.length_c   1.000
_cell.angle_alpha   90.00
_cell.angle_beta   90.00
_cell.angle_gamma   90.00
#
_symmetry.space_group_name_H-M   'P 1'
#
loop_
_entity.id
_entity.type
_entity.pdbx_description
1 polymer ?
#
loop_
_entity_poly.entity_id
_entity_poly.type
_entity_poly.pdbx_seq_one_letter_code
_entity_poly.pdbx_strand_id
1 'polypeptide(L)'
;MIRYKENPFYLTDEQVQWVENTYDSMSLEEKIGQLFCPIVFTKEEKELKELVETKHIGGMLYREGPGEELRQSHKILQDASKIPLLTASNLEYGGNGSAIEGTYYGREMLAAATGDVERAYQLGKVSCSEGAAVGVNWSFAPVVDLDLNYHNPITNVRTFGSNLQTVIDMGKAYIR
;
A
#
# COMPACT_ATOMS: atom_id res chain seq x y z
N MET A 1 1.75 26.35 -4.80
CA MET A 1 1.91 25.70 -6.15
C MET A 1 2.67 24.41 -5.95
N ILE A 2 2.14 23.27 -6.44
CA ILE A 2 2.78 21.97 -6.30
C ILE A 2 3.99 21.92 -7.24
N ARG A 3 5.13 21.44 -6.74
CA ARG A 3 6.37 21.34 -7.50
C ARG A 3 6.53 19.93 -8.07
N TYR A 4 5.78 19.60 -9.10
CA TYR A 4 5.71 18.26 -9.67
C TYR A 4 7.05 17.70 -10.17
N LYS A 5 7.98 18.58 -10.60
CA LYS A 5 9.29 18.17 -11.15
C LYS A 5 10.39 18.00 -10.08
N GLU A 6 10.10 18.34 -8.84
CA GLU A 6 11.01 18.24 -7.69
C GLU A 6 10.62 17.08 -6.77
N ASN A 7 11.45 16.85 -5.74
CA ASN A 7 11.14 15.90 -4.66
C ASN A 7 9.73 16.20 -4.06
N PRO A 8 8.88 15.20 -3.87
CA PRO A 8 9.12 13.76 -4.03
C PRO A 8 8.71 13.19 -5.40
N PHE A 9 8.16 13.98 -6.32
CA PHE A 9 7.47 13.47 -7.50
C PHE A 9 8.39 13.22 -8.71
N TYR A 10 9.33 14.14 -9.00
CA TYR A 10 10.26 14.07 -10.15
C TYR A 10 9.59 13.76 -11.50
N LEU A 11 8.39 14.33 -11.75
CA LEU A 11 7.62 14.07 -12.97
C LEU A 11 8.26 14.70 -14.20
N THR A 12 8.12 14.03 -15.36
CA THR A 12 8.43 14.59 -16.67
C THR A 12 7.37 15.62 -17.09
N ASP A 13 7.64 16.39 -18.13
CA ASP A 13 6.67 17.35 -18.66
C ASP A 13 5.37 16.68 -19.12
N GLU A 14 5.46 15.51 -19.74
CA GLU A 14 4.31 14.73 -20.19
C GLU A 14 3.47 14.22 -18.99
N GLN A 15 4.13 13.78 -17.93
CA GLN A 15 3.47 13.33 -16.70
C GLN A 15 2.77 14.50 -16.00
N VAL A 16 3.42 15.66 -15.91
CA VAL A 16 2.79 16.89 -15.36
C VAL A 16 1.55 17.26 -16.17
N GLN A 17 1.66 17.27 -17.51
CA GLN A 17 0.53 17.59 -18.38
C GLN A 17 -0.63 16.59 -18.20
N TRP A 18 -0.31 15.29 -18.03
CA TRP A 18 -1.34 14.28 -17.74
C TRP A 18 -2.07 14.56 -16.43
N VAL A 19 -1.32 14.90 -15.36
CA VAL A 19 -1.88 15.22 -14.04
C VAL A 19 -2.82 16.44 -14.13
N GLU A 20 -2.36 17.52 -14.78
CA GLU A 20 -3.12 18.76 -14.91
C GLU A 20 -4.39 18.55 -15.73
N ASN A 21 -4.27 17.92 -16.90
CA ASN A 21 -5.42 17.63 -17.76
C ASN A 21 -6.45 16.72 -17.06
N THR A 22 -5.98 15.71 -16.34
CA THR A 22 -6.84 14.80 -15.56
C THR A 22 -7.58 15.58 -14.49
N TYR A 23 -6.87 16.36 -13.67
CA TYR A 23 -7.45 17.16 -12.61
C TYR A 23 -8.50 18.17 -13.13
N ASP A 24 -8.19 18.86 -14.23
CA ASP A 24 -9.09 19.86 -14.82
C ASP A 24 -10.33 19.24 -15.45
N SER A 25 -10.24 18.01 -15.94
CA SER A 25 -11.37 17.26 -16.52
C SER A 25 -12.33 16.67 -15.50
N MET A 26 -11.92 16.57 -14.22
CA MET A 26 -12.73 15.95 -13.17
C MET A 26 -13.81 16.87 -12.63
N SER A 27 -15.01 16.33 -12.40
CA SER A 27 -16.05 16.97 -11.60
C SER A 27 -15.63 17.09 -10.12
N LEU A 28 -16.38 17.88 -9.33
CA LEU A 28 -16.15 17.96 -7.89
C LEU A 28 -16.38 16.61 -7.20
N GLU A 29 -17.38 15.86 -7.63
CA GLU A 29 -17.70 14.53 -7.09
C GLU A 29 -16.57 13.54 -7.36
N GLU A 30 -16.04 13.51 -8.60
CA GLU A 30 -14.86 12.70 -8.94
C GLU A 30 -13.65 13.08 -8.08
N LYS A 31 -13.37 14.38 -7.90
CA LYS A 31 -12.26 14.85 -7.05
C LYS A 31 -12.43 14.42 -5.58
N ILE A 32 -13.66 14.50 -5.06
CA ILE A 32 -13.96 14.04 -3.69
C ILE A 32 -13.78 12.53 -3.59
N GLY A 33 -14.28 11.76 -4.57
CA GLY A 33 -14.14 10.32 -4.61
C GLY A 33 -12.68 9.86 -4.55
N GLN A 34 -11.78 10.55 -5.24
CA GLN A 34 -10.34 10.24 -5.24
C GLN A 34 -9.68 10.32 -3.85
N LEU A 35 -10.29 10.98 -2.88
CA LEU A 35 -9.76 11.07 -1.50
C LEU A 35 -10.09 9.83 -0.65
N PHE A 36 -10.90 8.89 -1.16
CA PHE A 36 -11.33 7.72 -0.40
C PHE A 36 -10.55 6.47 -0.80
N CYS A 37 -10.14 5.72 0.22
CA CYS A 37 -9.55 4.39 0.12
C CYS A 37 -10.29 3.45 1.08
N PRO A 38 -11.47 2.94 0.71
CA PRO A 38 -12.24 2.06 1.58
C PRO A 38 -11.63 0.66 1.68
N ILE A 39 -11.92 -0.03 2.79
CA ILE A 39 -11.74 -1.49 2.87
C ILE A 39 -12.88 -2.12 2.07
N VAL A 40 -12.52 -2.95 1.08
CA VAL A 40 -13.48 -3.64 0.22
C VAL A 40 -13.57 -5.11 0.64
N PHE A 41 -14.78 -5.63 0.72
CA PHE A 41 -15.05 -7.01 1.12
C PHE A 41 -15.64 -7.85 0.00
N THR A 42 -16.32 -7.19 -0.95
CA THR A 42 -16.93 -7.88 -2.10
C THR A 42 -15.91 -8.30 -3.13
N LYS A 43 -16.21 -9.36 -3.87
CA LYS A 43 -15.50 -9.82 -5.07
C LYS A 43 -16.41 -9.81 -6.31
N GLU A 44 -17.67 -9.40 -6.12
CA GLU A 44 -18.67 -9.35 -7.19
C GLU A 44 -18.34 -8.25 -8.19
N GLU A 45 -18.14 -8.62 -9.46
CA GLU A 45 -17.71 -7.71 -10.52
C GLU A 45 -18.57 -6.45 -10.62
N LYS A 46 -19.91 -6.59 -10.52
CA LYS A 46 -20.85 -5.47 -10.59
C LYS A 46 -20.60 -4.46 -9.45
N GLU A 47 -20.42 -4.94 -8.23
CA GLU A 47 -20.20 -4.09 -7.06
C GLU A 47 -18.83 -3.42 -7.12
N LEU A 48 -17.80 -4.14 -7.60
CA LEU A 48 -16.47 -3.59 -7.81
C LEU A 48 -16.48 -2.44 -8.84
N LYS A 49 -17.17 -2.63 -9.97
CA LYS A 49 -17.32 -1.58 -10.98
C LYS A 49 -18.05 -0.36 -10.44
N GLU A 50 -19.11 -0.55 -9.64
CA GLU A 50 -19.85 0.56 -9.01
C GLU A 50 -18.95 1.45 -8.16
N LEU A 51 -17.97 0.87 -7.42
CA LEU A 51 -17.04 1.62 -6.58
C LEU A 51 -16.21 2.62 -7.41
N VAL A 52 -15.78 2.25 -8.59
CA VAL A 52 -14.92 3.11 -9.43
C VAL A 52 -15.72 3.98 -10.40
N GLU A 53 -16.78 3.47 -10.99
CA GLU A 53 -17.60 4.18 -12.00
C GLU A 53 -18.57 5.19 -11.37
N THR A 54 -19.10 4.89 -10.17
CA THR A 54 -20.14 5.71 -9.52
C THR A 54 -19.62 6.42 -8.28
N LYS A 55 -18.78 5.78 -7.47
CA LYS A 55 -18.21 6.40 -6.26
C LYS A 55 -16.88 7.07 -6.50
N HIS A 56 -16.25 6.80 -7.65
CA HIS A 56 -14.99 7.43 -8.09
C HIS A 56 -13.84 7.32 -7.08
N ILE A 57 -13.76 6.21 -6.33
CA ILE A 57 -12.73 6.03 -5.30
C ILE A 57 -11.32 6.14 -5.89
N GLY A 58 -10.38 6.74 -5.16
CA GLY A 58 -8.98 6.89 -5.56
C GLY A 58 -8.10 5.71 -5.17
N GLY A 59 -8.54 4.92 -4.20
CA GLY A 59 -7.85 3.72 -3.75
C GLY A 59 -8.79 2.74 -3.10
N MET A 60 -8.27 1.56 -2.80
CA MET A 60 -8.98 0.54 -2.04
C MET A 60 -8.01 -0.36 -1.31
N LEU A 61 -8.46 -1.01 -0.25
CA LEU A 61 -7.71 -2.02 0.49
C LEU A 61 -8.53 -3.30 0.59
N TYR A 62 -7.90 -4.44 0.23
CA TYR A 62 -8.37 -5.75 0.64
C TYR A 62 -7.65 -6.22 1.90
N ARG A 63 -8.38 -6.94 2.76
CA ARG A 63 -7.77 -7.83 3.73
C ARG A 63 -7.15 -9.02 3.00
N GLU A 64 -6.28 -9.78 3.69
CA GLU A 64 -5.67 -10.98 3.16
C GLU A 64 -6.72 -11.97 2.64
N GLY A 65 -6.42 -12.61 1.53
CA GLY A 65 -7.30 -13.56 0.86
C GLY A 65 -6.57 -14.42 -0.17
N PRO A 66 -7.27 -15.34 -0.85
CA PRO A 66 -6.69 -16.12 -1.94
C PRO A 66 -6.11 -15.21 -3.04
N GLY A 67 -4.85 -15.41 -3.38
CA GLY A 67 -4.10 -14.50 -4.28
C GLY A 67 -4.73 -14.37 -5.66
N GLU A 68 -5.28 -15.45 -6.21
CA GLU A 68 -5.95 -15.42 -7.52
C GLU A 68 -7.24 -14.57 -7.48
N GLU A 69 -8.02 -14.67 -6.41
CA GLU A 69 -9.23 -13.83 -6.25
C GLU A 69 -8.87 -12.35 -6.12
N LEU A 70 -7.81 -12.04 -5.36
CA LEU A 70 -7.31 -10.66 -5.22
C LEU A 70 -6.84 -10.13 -6.58
N ARG A 71 -6.07 -10.90 -7.31
CA ARG A 71 -5.55 -10.54 -8.63
C ARG A 71 -6.69 -10.24 -9.62
N GLN A 72 -7.72 -11.09 -9.65
CA GLN A 72 -8.89 -10.88 -10.50
C GLN A 72 -9.68 -9.63 -10.09
N SER A 73 -9.92 -9.44 -8.80
CA SER A 73 -10.66 -8.28 -8.29
C SER A 73 -9.91 -6.96 -8.55
N HIS A 74 -8.58 -6.93 -8.32
CA HIS A 74 -7.75 -5.77 -8.63
C HIS A 74 -7.77 -5.46 -10.13
N LYS A 75 -7.74 -6.51 -11.00
CA LYS A 75 -7.83 -6.32 -12.44
C LYS A 75 -9.17 -5.72 -12.85
N ILE A 76 -10.29 -6.22 -12.33
CA ILE A 76 -11.63 -5.67 -12.60
C ILE A 76 -11.69 -4.18 -12.22
N LEU A 77 -11.20 -3.85 -11.04
CA LEU A 77 -11.17 -2.46 -10.55
C LEU A 77 -10.31 -1.56 -11.43
N GLN A 78 -9.10 -1.98 -11.78
CA GLN A 78 -8.19 -1.20 -12.63
C GLN A 78 -8.76 -1.01 -14.04
N ASP A 79 -9.30 -2.08 -14.65
CA ASP A 79 -9.88 -2.02 -16.01
C ASP A 79 -11.10 -1.09 -16.09
N ALA A 80 -11.87 -0.97 -15.00
CA ALA A 80 -13.05 -0.10 -14.93
C ALA A 80 -12.70 1.34 -14.49
N SER A 81 -11.51 1.57 -13.96
CA SER A 81 -11.12 2.88 -13.42
C SER A 81 -10.70 3.86 -14.53
N LYS A 82 -11.28 5.05 -14.53
CA LYS A 82 -10.86 6.17 -15.40
C LYS A 82 -9.45 6.68 -15.04
N ILE A 83 -9.14 6.68 -13.75
CA ILE A 83 -7.83 7.06 -13.20
C ILE A 83 -7.24 5.82 -12.55
N PRO A 84 -5.96 5.48 -12.78
CA PRO A 84 -5.34 4.31 -12.16
C PRO A 84 -5.52 4.31 -10.64
N LEU A 85 -6.06 3.22 -10.11
CA LEU A 85 -6.45 3.07 -8.71
C LEU A 85 -5.24 2.72 -7.83
N LEU A 86 -5.17 3.28 -6.62
CA LEU A 86 -4.25 2.83 -5.60
C LEU A 86 -4.82 1.58 -4.90
N THR A 87 -4.18 0.44 -5.12
CA THR A 87 -4.56 -0.84 -4.53
C THR A 87 -3.67 -1.14 -3.33
N ALA A 88 -4.22 -0.97 -2.13
CA ALA A 88 -3.48 -1.03 -0.89
C ALA A 88 -3.52 -2.41 -0.22
N SER A 89 -2.47 -2.75 0.54
CA SER A 89 -2.44 -3.88 1.45
C SER A 89 -1.50 -3.66 2.64
N ASN A 90 -1.73 -4.41 3.73
CA ASN A 90 -0.88 -4.44 4.92
C ASN A 90 0.23 -5.47 4.73
N LEU A 91 1.36 -5.05 4.16
CA LEU A 91 2.49 -5.93 3.85
C LEU A 91 3.55 -5.97 4.96
N GLU A 92 3.13 -5.97 6.22
CA GLU A 92 4.00 -5.80 7.41
C GLU A 92 4.91 -7.01 7.69
N TYR A 93 4.58 -8.21 7.21
CA TYR A 93 5.23 -9.45 7.64
C TYR A 93 5.50 -10.45 6.51
N GLY A 94 5.36 -10.01 5.27
CA GLY A 94 5.56 -10.81 4.06
C GLY A 94 4.42 -10.63 3.07
N GLY A 95 4.49 -11.34 1.96
CA GLY A 95 3.45 -11.34 0.93
C GLY A 95 2.10 -11.87 1.41
N ASN A 96 2.12 -12.72 2.45
CA ASN A 96 0.90 -13.23 3.07
C ASN A 96 0.08 -12.15 3.83
N GLY A 97 0.60 -10.94 3.97
CA GLY A 97 -0.20 -9.76 4.36
C GLY A 97 -1.20 -9.32 3.29
N SER A 98 -1.11 -9.88 2.08
CA SER A 98 -2.07 -9.75 0.99
C SER A 98 -2.60 -11.11 0.56
N ALA A 99 -1.79 -11.92 -0.11
CA ALA A 99 -2.15 -13.27 -0.55
C ALA A 99 -1.84 -14.31 0.54
N ILE A 100 -2.84 -15.06 1.01
CA ILE A 100 -2.66 -16.04 2.12
C ILE A 100 -1.62 -17.12 1.82
N GLU A 101 -1.38 -17.41 0.54
CA GLU A 101 -0.35 -18.36 0.05
C GLU A 101 1.06 -17.74 0.05
N GLY A 102 1.15 -16.42 0.22
CA GLY A 102 2.41 -15.69 0.21
C GLY A 102 3.32 -16.03 1.38
N THR A 103 4.56 -15.63 1.27
CA THR A 103 5.59 -15.88 2.28
C THR A 103 5.25 -15.16 3.59
N TYR A 104 5.23 -15.89 4.70
CA TYR A 104 5.33 -15.30 6.04
C TYR A 104 6.81 -15.13 6.40
N TYR A 105 7.31 -13.92 6.27
CA TYR A 105 8.72 -13.61 6.59
C TYR A 105 8.95 -13.39 8.09
N GLY A 106 7.93 -12.92 8.80
CA GLY A 106 7.95 -12.56 10.20
C GLY A 106 7.67 -11.08 10.45
N ARG A 107 7.26 -10.75 11.65
CA ARG A 107 6.92 -9.38 12.05
C ARG A 107 8.15 -8.48 12.09
N GLU A 108 7.95 -7.18 11.97
CA GLU A 108 9.01 -6.16 11.94
C GLU A 108 9.91 -6.20 13.17
N MET A 109 9.36 -6.44 14.37
CA MET A 109 10.15 -6.61 15.61
C MET A 109 11.07 -7.83 15.53
N LEU A 110 10.67 -8.90 14.86
CA LEU A 110 11.53 -10.06 14.65
C LEU A 110 12.74 -9.71 13.78
N ALA A 111 12.53 -8.94 12.70
CA ALA A 111 13.63 -8.44 11.88
C ALA A 111 14.57 -7.55 12.69
N ALA A 112 14.02 -6.64 13.49
CA ALA A 112 14.81 -5.75 14.35
C ALA A 112 15.61 -6.51 15.45
N ALA A 113 15.04 -7.58 16.00
CA ALA A 113 15.70 -8.41 17.02
C ALA A 113 16.98 -9.10 16.51
N THR A 114 17.15 -9.25 15.21
CA THR A 114 18.40 -9.78 14.61
C THR A 114 19.56 -8.80 14.70
N GLY A 115 19.29 -7.49 14.82
CA GLY A 115 20.29 -6.43 14.73
C GLY A 115 20.82 -6.21 13.30
N ASP A 116 20.31 -6.94 12.32
CA ASP A 116 20.75 -6.90 10.92
C ASP A 116 19.75 -6.15 10.04
N VAL A 117 20.11 -4.95 9.61
CA VAL A 117 19.30 -4.06 8.76
C VAL A 117 18.90 -4.73 7.44
N GLU A 118 19.72 -5.65 6.93
CA GLU A 118 19.44 -6.40 5.70
C GLU A 118 18.14 -7.25 5.85
N ARG A 119 17.79 -7.68 7.06
CA ARG A 119 16.54 -8.42 7.31
C ARG A 119 15.31 -7.57 7.08
N ALA A 120 15.35 -6.29 7.41
CA ALA A 120 14.27 -5.36 7.10
C ALA A 120 14.14 -5.10 5.59
N TYR A 121 15.28 -4.96 4.89
CA TYR A 121 15.28 -4.88 3.42
C TYR A 121 14.67 -6.13 2.77
N GLN A 122 15.07 -7.31 3.18
CA GLN A 122 14.53 -8.57 2.64
C GLN A 122 13.03 -8.73 2.95
N LEU A 123 12.59 -8.32 4.15
CA LEU A 123 11.17 -8.26 4.50
C LEU A 123 10.40 -7.37 3.52
N GLY A 124 10.84 -6.14 3.30
CA GLY A 124 10.22 -5.21 2.36
C GLY A 124 10.18 -5.75 0.93
N LYS A 125 11.31 -6.28 0.46
CA LYS A 125 11.45 -6.86 -0.87
C LYS A 125 10.48 -8.02 -1.11
N VAL A 126 10.41 -8.98 -0.20
CA VAL A 126 9.48 -10.13 -0.30
C VAL A 126 8.04 -9.64 -0.27
N SER A 127 7.70 -8.81 0.74
CA SER A 127 6.36 -8.26 0.92
C SER A 127 5.86 -7.53 -0.32
N CYS A 128 6.64 -6.59 -0.83
CA CYS A 128 6.24 -5.77 -1.97
C CYS A 128 6.26 -6.55 -3.30
N SER A 129 7.21 -7.47 -3.51
CA SER A 129 7.26 -8.27 -4.73
C SER A 129 6.06 -9.22 -4.84
N GLU A 130 5.71 -9.90 -3.75
CA GLU A 130 4.56 -10.80 -3.72
C GLU A 130 3.23 -10.04 -3.74
N GLY A 131 3.15 -8.88 -3.04
CA GLY A 131 2.00 -8.00 -3.14
C GLY A 131 1.77 -7.49 -4.56
N ALA A 132 2.82 -7.07 -5.26
CA ALA A 132 2.74 -6.63 -6.65
C ALA A 132 2.25 -7.74 -7.60
N ALA A 133 2.61 -9.01 -7.34
CA ALA A 133 2.18 -10.16 -8.13
C ALA A 133 0.65 -10.36 -8.12
N VAL A 134 -0.03 -9.88 -7.07
CA VAL A 134 -1.50 -9.92 -6.98
C VAL A 134 -2.16 -8.55 -7.23
N GLY A 135 -1.39 -7.57 -7.73
CA GLY A 135 -1.90 -6.26 -8.16
C GLY A 135 -1.89 -5.17 -7.09
N VAL A 136 -1.23 -5.40 -5.94
CA VAL A 136 -1.01 -4.34 -4.94
C VAL A 136 0.05 -3.37 -5.45
N ASN A 137 -0.24 -2.08 -5.40
CA ASN A 137 0.68 -1.00 -5.78
C ASN A 137 0.90 0.03 -4.67
N TRP A 138 0.32 -0.18 -3.49
CA TRP A 138 0.45 0.69 -2.32
C TRP A 138 0.56 -0.14 -1.03
N SER A 139 1.71 -0.12 -0.37
CA SER A 139 1.92 -0.77 0.92
C SER A 139 1.64 0.20 2.08
N PHE A 140 0.89 -0.24 3.08
CA PHE A 140 0.71 0.49 4.35
C PHE A 140 1.80 0.12 5.40
N ALA A 141 2.83 -0.58 4.98
CA ALA A 141 4.02 -0.89 5.75
C ALA A 141 5.23 -0.07 5.26
N PRO A 142 6.28 0.07 6.08
CA PRO A 142 6.44 -0.49 7.43
C PRO A 142 5.73 0.32 8.51
N VAL A 143 5.48 -0.28 9.67
CA VAL A 143 5.02 0.43 10.87
C VAL A 143 6.23 1.09 11.54
N VAL A 144 6.29 2.42 11.51
CA VAL A 144 7.43 3.21 12.02
C VAL A 144 7.17 3.88 13.37
N ASP A 145 6.16 3.39 14.09
CA ASP A 145 5.91 3.80 15.47
C ASP A 145 7.04 3.37 16.39
N LEU A 146 7.28 4.14 17.45
CA LEU A 146 8.15 3.73 18.56
C LEU A 146 7.32 2.96 19.59
N ASP A 147 7.74 1.74 19.93
CA ASP A 147 7.10 0.93 20.98
C ASP A 147 7.49 1.45 22.37
N LEU A 148 6.90 2.58 22.76
CA LEU A 148 7.16 3.24 24.05
C LEU A 148 6.29 2.69 25.20
N ASN A 149 5.29 1.88 24.88
CA ASN A 149 4.37 1.29 25.84
C ASN A 149 4.06 -0.16 25.46
N TYR A 150 4.74 -1.09 26.11
CA TYR A 150 4.57 -2.54 25.88
C TYR A 150 3.16 -3.08 26.18
N HIS A 151 2.31 -2.29 26.85
CA HIS A 151 0.89 -2.61 27.02
C HIS A 151 0.02 -2.20 25.82
N ASN A 152 0.59 -1.49 24.84
CA ASN A 152 -0.17 -1.11 23.65
C ASN A 152 -0.50 -2.37 22.81
N PRO A 153 -1.78 -2.73 22.67
CA PRO A 153 -2.13 -3.96 21.96
C PRO A 153 -2.05 -3.82 20.42
N ILE A 154 -1.88 -2.62 19.90
CA ILE A 154 -1.93 -2.34 18.47
C ILE A 154 -0.53 -2.38 17.84
N THR A 155 0.42 -1.63 18.39
CA THR A 155 1.78 -1.56 17.84
C THR A 155 2.55 -2.84 18.13
N ASN A 156 2.87 -3.10 19.38
CA ASN A 156 3.52 -4.33 19.84
C ASN A 156 4.57 -4.86 18.81
N VAL A 157 4.46 -6.11 18.38
CA VAL A 157 5.38 -6.77 17.44
C VAL A 157 5.34 -6.23 16.00
N ARG A 158 4.43 -5.32 15.69
CA ARG A 158 4.30 -4.67 14.38
C ARG A 158 5.33 -3.58 14.14
N THR A 159 6.09 -3.16 15.16
CA THR A 159 7.12 -2.11 15.05
C THR A 159 8.52 -2.72 15.08
N PHE A 160 9.52 -1.92 14.68
CA PHE A 160 10.94 -2.26 14.84
C PHE A 160 11.45 -2.05 16.28
N GLY A 161 10.57 -1.73 17.25
CA GLY A 161 10.88 -1.58 18.67
C GLY A 161 10.89 -0.13 19.16
N SER A 162 11.53 0.10 20.33
CA SER A 162 11.50 1.38 21.05
C SER A 162 12.71 2.28 20.78
N ASN A 163 13.77 1.76 20.15
CA ASN A 163 14.97 2.55 19.84
C ASN A 163 14.78 3.35 18.55
N LEU A 164 14.82 4.67 18.64
CA LEU A 164 14.61 5.57 17.51
C LEU A 164 15.54 5.30 16.32
N GLN A 165 16.82 5.07 16.57
CA GLN A 165 17.78 4.84 15.48
C GLN A 165 17.52 3.50 14.78
N THR A 166 17.18 2.45 15.54
CA THR A 166 16.79 1.15 14.96
C THR A 166 15.56 1.29 14.07
N VAL A 167 14.51 2.00 14.52
CA VAL A 167 13.30 2.23 13.72
C VAL A 167 13.61 2.99 12.43
N ILE A 168 14.47 4.02 12.51
CA ILE A 168 14.90 4.78 11.33
C ILE A 168 15.66 3.90 10.33
N ASP A 169 16.64 3.14 10.78
CA ASP A 169 17.51 2.35 9.91
C ASP A 169 16.76 1.18 9.28
N MET A 170 15.97 0.46 10.08
CA MET A 170 15.13 -0.65 9.59
C MET A 170 14.01 -0.17 8.66
N GLY A 171 13.33 0.93 9.03
CA GLY A 171 12.27 1.51 8.19
C GLY A 171 12.80 1.99 6.84
N LYS A 172 13.95 2.67 6.80
CA LYS A 172 14.62 3.04 5.55
C LYS A 172 15.01 1.83 4.70
N ALA A 173 15.48 0.77 5.34
CA ALA A 173 15.86 -0.45 4.63
C ALA A 173 14.66 -1.16 4.03
N TYR A 174 13.54 -1.21 4.74
CA TYR A 174 12.28 -1.79 4.25
C TYR A 174 11.77 -1.05 2.99
N ILE A 175 11.85 0.29 2.98
CA ILE A 175 11.32 1.14 1.89
C ILE A 175 12.22 1.12 0.64
N ARG A 176 13.52 0.83 0.78
CA ARG A 176 14.50 0.80 -0.31
C ARG A 176 14.24 -0.29 -1.34
#